data_e0089ccd0018e89d5b6be696d7b065e3
#
_entry.id   e0089ccd0018e89d5b6be696d7b065e3
#
_cell.length_a   1.000
_cell.length_b   1.000
_cell.length_c   1.000
_cell.angle_alpha   90.00
_cell.angle_beta   90.00
_cell.angle_gamma   90.00
#
_symmetry.space_group_name_H-M   'P 1'
#
loop_
_entity.id
_entity.type
_entity.pdbx_description
1 polymer ?
#
loop_
_entity_poly.entity_id
_entity_poly.type
_entity_poly.pdbx_seq_one_letter_code
_entity_poly.pdbx_strand_id
1 'polypeptide(L)'
;KYKDDDISLYMNLDKVKFIEGERNNFKITIMSDLQNLKNIFKSKITLGIGFDVHRLVPNRKLYLAGLRIKSSLGTLGHSDGDPILHSITDAILGATSMGDIGQLFSDKNKKFKNIRSTILLEKVIKMIKLKGYLINNIDINIISQTPKIKKYKNKMIENISKICEIKKNQVNIKGKTTEKLGVIGKERAIACEVITSVINYD
;
A
#
# COMPACT_ATOMS: atom_id res chain seq x y z
N LYS A 1 -43.87 -28.05 -20.46
CA LYS A 1 -43.51 -27.05 -19.41
C LYS A 1 -42.02 -27.16 -19.20
N TYR A 2 -41.23 -26.17 -19.59
CA TYR A 2 -39.83 -26.10 -19.22
C TYR A 2 -39.74 -25.86 -17.72
N LYS A 3 -38.93 -26.64 -17.04
CA LYS A 3 -38.64 -26.46 -15.62
C LYS A 3 -37.38 -25.60 -15.53
N ASP A 4 -37.49 -24.38 -15.05
CA ASP A 4 -36.45 -23.37 -15.06
C ASP A 4 -35.40 -23.53 -13.94
N ASP A 5 -35.54 -24.56 -13.06
CA ASP A 5 -34.67 -24.79 -11.94
C ASP A 5 -34.54 -26.27 -11.60
N ASP A 6 -33.33 -26.71 -11.26
CA ASP A 6 -32.99 -28.10 -10.89
C ASP A 6 -33.82 -28.59 -9.69
N ILE A 7 -34.15 -27.71 -8.74
CA ILE A 7 -35.01 -28.00 -7.58
C ILE A 7 -36.40 -28.45 -8.01
N SER A 8 -36.94 -27.88 -9.10
CA SER A 8 -38.29 -28.23 -9.60
C SER A 8 -38.39 -29.70 -10.03
N LEU A 9 -37.24 -30.38 -10.28
CA LEU A 9 -37.17 -31.80 -10.61
C LEU A 9 -37.36 -32.70 -9.34
N TYR A 10 -37.09 -32.15 -8.18
CA TYR A 10 -37.04 -32.89 -6.91
C TYR A 10 -38.14 -32.51 -5.91
N MET A 11 -39.01 -31.52 -6.25
CA MET A 11 -40.07 -31.03 -5.32
C MET A 11 -41.08 -32.08 -4.84
N ASN A 12 -41.12 -33.23 -5.49
CA ASN A 12 -41.97 -34.33 -5.07
C ASN A 12 -41.24 -35.42 -4.24
N LEU A 13 -40.03 -35.13 -3.83
CA LEU A 13 -39.23 -36.07 -3.01
C LEU A 13 -39.14 -35.56 -1.57
N ASP A 14 -39.70 -36.32 -0.61
CA ASP A 14 -39.64 -36.00 0.83
C ASP A 14 -38.23 -35.85 1.44
N LYS A 15 -37.22 -35.75 0.59
CA LYS A 15 -35.81 -35.68 0.96
C LYS A 15 -35.14 -34.31 0.71
N VAL A 16 -35.89 -33.28 0.30
CA VAL A 16 -35.33 -31.94 0.08
C VAL A 16 -35.21 -31.19 1.40
N LYS A 17 -33.97 -30.84 1.79
CA LYS A 17 -33.71 -30.00 2.96
C LYS A 17 -33.29 -28.61 2.52
N PHE A 18 -33.99 -27.60 2.96
CA PHE A 18 -33.60 -26.22 2.78
C PHE A 18 -32.58 -25.81 3.82
N ILE A 19 -31.50 -25.20 3.40
CA ILE A 19 -30.52 -24.55 4.26
C ILE A 19 -30.51 -23.07 3.96
N GLU A 20 -30.32 -22.24 4.99
CA GLU A 20 -30.23 -20.81 4.82
C GLU A 20 -28.91 -20.47 4.12
N GLY A 21 -28.97 -19.76 2.99
CA GLY A 21 -27.81 -19.32 2.22
C GLY A 21 -27.51 -17.84 2.49
N GLU A 22 -26.33 -17.38 2.08
CA GLU A 22 -25.97 -15.96 2.14
C GLU A 22 -26.75 -15.16 1.10
N ARG A 23 -27.32 -14.00 1.48
CA ARG A 23 -28.12 -13.14 0.61
C ARG A 23 -27.40 -12.67 -0.66
N ASN A 24 -26.07 -12.62 -0.61
CA ASN A 24 -25.24 -12.18 -1.73
C ASN A 24 -24.76 -13.34 -2.63
N ASN A 25 -25.15 -14.59 -2.32
CA ASN A 25 -24.85 -15.74 -3.14
C ASN A 25 -25.98 -15.98 -4.15
N PHE A 26 -25.98 -15.20 -5.23
CA PHE A 26 -26.96 -15.33 -6.31
C PHE A 26 -26.32 -15.71 -7.64
N LYS A 27 -27.06 -16.47 -8.44
CA LYS A 27 -26.62 -16.92 -9.75
C LYS A 27 -26.75 -15.77 -10.76
N ILE A 28 -25.67 -15.50 -11.50
CA ILE A 28 -25.68 -14.55 -12.63
C ILE A 28 -26.07 -15.30 -13.88
N THR A 29 -27.23 -14.97 -14.44
CA THR A 29 -27.81 -15.64 -15.62
C THR A 29 -28.08 -14.70 -16.80
N ILE A 30 -28.36 -13.44 -16.52
CA ILE A 30 -28.67 -12.43 -17.52
C ILE A 30 -27.86 -11.14 -17.28
N MET A 31 -27.81 -10.27 -18.29
CA MET A 31 -27.01 -9.03 -18.23
C MET A 31 -27.47 -8.07 -17.11
N SER A 32 -28.76 -8.08 -16.75
CA SER A 32 -29.28 -7.29 -15.62
C SER A 32 -28.71 -7.77 -14.28
N ASP A 33 -28.45 -9.07 -14.11
CA ASP A 33 -27.84 -9.60 -12.88
C ASP A 33 -26.43 -9.07 -12.72
N LEU A 34 -25.66 -8.99 -13.84
CA LEU A 34 -24.33 -8.40 -13.84
C LEU A 34 -24.36 -6.90 -13.50
N GLN A 35 -25.37 -6.15 -13.97
CA GLN A 35 -25.56 -4.75 -13.60
C GLN A 35 -25.93 -4.58 -12.13
N ASN A 36 -26.80 -5.43 -11.61
CA ASN A 36 -27.13 -5.46 -10.19
C ASN A 36 -25.92 -5.77 -9.32
N LEU A 37 -25.09 -6.75 -9.76
CA LEU A 37 -23.82 -7.06 -9.09
C LEU A 37 -22.90 -5.84 -9.03
N LYS A 38 -22.70 -5.13 -10.14
CA LYS A 38 -21.90 -3.90 -10.18
C LYS A 38 -22.43 -2.80 -9.25
N ASN A 39 -23.74 -2.76 -9.01
CA ASN A 39 -24.37 -1.81 -8.08
C ASN A 39 -24.21 -2.23 -6.62
N ILE A 40 -24.22 -3.53 -6.33
CA ILE A 40 -23.99 -4.10 -4.99
C ILE A 40 -22.54 -3.94 -4.58
N PHE A 41 -21.59 -4.20 -5.48
CA PHE A 41 -20.16 -4.04 -5.25
C PHE A 41 -19.65 -2.66 -5.72
N LYS A 42 -20.23 -1.58 -5.18
CA LYS A 42 -19.69 -0.23 -5.38
C LYS A 42 -18.38 -0.10 -4.63
N SER A 43 -17.27 -0.37 -5.31
CA SER A 43 -15.95 -0.06 -4.75
C SER A 43 -15.76 1.47 -4.72
N LYS A 44 -15.44 1.99 -3.54
CA LYS A 44 -15.01 3.37 -3.37
C LYS A 44 -13.49 3.45 -3.46
N ILE A 45 -12.98 4.21 -4.43
CA ILE A 45 -11.57 4.50 -4.55
C ILE A 45 -11.26 5.80 -3.82
N THR A 46 -10.30 5.76 -2.90
CA THR A 46 -9.77 6.95 -2.22
C THR A 46 -8.30 7.10 -2.52
N LEU A 47 -7.80 8.33 -2.49
CA LEU A 47 -6.42 8.68 -2.77
C LEU A 47 -5.78 9.24 -1.51
N GLY A 48 -4.50 8.94 -1.32
CA GLY A 48 -3.68 9.54 -0.28
C GLY A 48 -2.33 9.95 -0.81
N ILE A 49 -1.81 11.00 -0.22
CA ILE A 49 -0.48 11.56 -0.49
C ILE A 49 0.39 11.36 0.75
N GLY A 50 1.66 11.00 0.54
CA GLY A 50 2.67 10.96 1.59
C GLY A 50 3.94 11.64 1.10
N PHE A 51 4.55 12.41 1.99
CA PHE A 51 5.81 13.09 1.75
C PHE A 51 6.73 12.96 2.96
N ASP A 52 7.99 12.61 2.72
CA ASP A 52 9.00 12.58 3.78
C ASP A 52 10.35 13.05 3.26
N VAL A 53 11.11 13.72 4.12
CA VAL A 53 12.45 14.19 3.85
C VAL A 53 13.37 13.88 5.01
N HIS A 54 14.49 13.22 4.71
CA HIS A 54 15.49 12.87 5.71
C HIS A 54 16.82 13.51 5.40
N ARG A 55 17.46 14.03 6.46
CA ARG A 55 18.83 14.55 6.39
C ARG A 55 19.80 13.38 6.14
N LEU A 56 20.76 13.58 5.23
CA LEU A 56 21.86 12.67 4.98
C LEU A 56 23.07 13.05 5.83
N VAL A 57 23.61 12.05 6.51
CA VAL A 57 24.80 12.22 7.40
C VAL A 57 25.79 11.08 7.19
N PRO A 58 27.09 11.31 7.43
CA PRO A 58 28.10 10.24 7.39
C PRO A 58 27.89 9.21 8.51
N ASN A 59 28.52 8.07 8.37
CA ASN A 59 28.53 6.98 9.37
C ASN A 59 27.15 6.38 9.73
N ARG A 60 26.15 6.58 8.88
CA ARG A 60 24.84 5.95 8.99
C ARG A 60 24.58 5.01 7.81
N LYS A 61 23.83 3.94 8.06
CA LYS A 61 23.36 3.05 7.00
C LYS A 61 22.22 3.74 6.24
N LEU A 62 22.22 3.61 4.91
CA LEU A 62 21.13 4.09 4.08
C LEU A 62 20.16 2.93 3.79
N TYR A 63 18.90 3.12 4.16
CA TYR A 63 17.81 2.22 3.81
C TYR A 63 16.82 2.94 2.88
N LEU A 64 16.49 2.31 1.76
CA LEU A 64 15.53 2.82 0.79
C LEU A 64 14.61 1.67 0.35
N ALA A 65 13.32 1.82 0.53
CA ALA A 65 12.30 0.78 0.29
C ALA A 65 12.61 -0.55 1.01
N GLY A 66 13.14 -0.47 2.24
CA GLY A 66 13.56 -1.61 3.05
C GLY A 66 14.89 -2.25 2.66
N LEU A 67 15.52 -1.81 1.58
CA LEU A 67 16.80 -2.32 1.09
C LEU A 67 17.96 -1.52 1.69
N ARG A 68 19.01 -2.22 2.12
CA ARG A 68 20.28 -1.57 2.49
C ARG A 68 21.03 -1.15 1.22
N ILE A 69 21.23 0.14 1.05
CA ILE A 69 21.91 0.73 -0.11
C ILE A 69 23.37 1.01 0.26
N LYS A 70 24.31 0.65 -0.63
CA LYS A 70 25.72 0.99 -0.45
C LYS A 70 25.90 2.50 -0.72
N SER A 71 26.21 3.25 0.34
CA SER A 71 26.40 4.70 0.31
C SER A 71 27.36 5.11 1.43
N SER A 72 28.09 6.21 1.24
CA SER A 72 28.90 6.86 2.28
C SER A 72 28.04 7.68 3.26
N LEU A 73 26.84 8.06 2.84
CA LEU A 73 25.87 8.79 3.64
C LEU A 73 24.65 7.91 3.91
N GLY A 74 24.05 8.07 5.07
CA GLY A 74 22.78 7.45 5.43
C GLY A 74 21.82 8.47 6.04
N THR A 75 20.57 8.09 6.16
CA THR A 75 19.51 8.95 6.68
C THR A 75 19.55 9.08 8.20
N LEU A 76 19.35 10.30 8.70
CA LEU A 76 19.16 10.58 10.11
C LEU A 76 17.66 10.47 10.44
N GLY A 77 17.30 9.54 11.33
CA GLY A 77 15.91 9.33 11.76
C GLY A 77 15.84 8.54 13.06
N HIS A 78 14.66 8.49 13.68
CA HIS A 78 14.39 7.73 14.91
C HIS A 78 14.34 6.21 14.65
N SER A 79 13.76 5.82 13.49
CA SER A 79 13.74 4.45 12.95
C SER A 79 15.01 4.16 12.13
N ASP A 80 14.94 3.27 11.16
CA ASP A 80 16.00 3.09 10.17
C ASP A 80 16.07 4.24 9.13
N GLY A 81 15.15 5.23 9.22
CA GLY A 81 15.15 6.45 8.42
C GLY A 81 14.86 6.20 6.94
N ASP A 82 14.01 5.24 6.59
CA ASP A 82 13.63 4.95 5.22
C ASP A 82 12.50 5.89 4.74
N PRO A 83 12.82 6.97 3.98
CA PRO A 83 11.82 7.96 3.60
C PRO A 83 10.79 7.41 2.63
N ILE A 84 11.11 6.33 1.91
CA ILE A 84 10.18 5.73 0.94
C ILE A 84 9.08 5.00 1.69
N LEU A 85 9.43 4.16 2.66
CA LEU A 85 8.45 3.40 3.44
C LEU A 85 7.64 4.30 4.36
N HIS A 86 8.21 5.42 4.87
CA HIS A 86 7.47 6.42 5.64
C HIS A 86 6.43 7.13 4.77
N SER A 87 6.83 7.60 3.58
CA SER A 87 5.89 8.25 2.64
C SER A 87 4.79 7.30 2.17
N ILE A 88 5.10 6.01 1.92
CA ILE A 88 4.08 5.00 1.60
C ILE A 88 3.10 4.83 2.77
N THR A 89 3.62 4.76 3.99
CA THR A 89 2.80 4.63 5.21
C THR A 89 1.83 5.80 5.34
N ASP A 90 2.31 7.04 5.21
CA ASP A 90 1.48 8.24 5.29
C ASP A 90 0.45 8.32 4.16
N ALA A 91 0.85 7.98 2.92
CA ALA A 91 -0.08 7.94 1.80
C ALA A 91 -1.23 6.96 2.04
N ILE A 92 -0.94 5.77 2.59
CA ILE A 92 -1.96 4.77 2.91
C ILE A 92 -2.87 5.26 4.05
N LEU A 93 -2.29 5.79 5.12
CA LEU A 93 -3.04 6.32 6.26
C LEU A 93 -3.95 7.49 5.84
N GLY A 94 -3.44 8.40 5.01
CA GLY A 94 -4.22 9.50 4.44
C GLY A 94 -5.39 9.00 3.58
N ALA A 95 -5.14 8.03 2.68
CA ALA A 95 -6.17 7.43 1.83
C ALA A 95 -7.30 6.77 2.64
N THR A 96 -6.99 6.23 3.82
CA THR A 96 -7.93 5.53 4.69
C THR A 96 -8.45 6.39 5.85
N SER A 97 -8.08 7.68 5.90
CA SER A 97 -8.44 8.63 6.98
C SER A 97 -8.05 8.13 8.38
N MET A 98 -6.86 7.49 8.49
CA MET A 98 -6.36 6.89 9.74
C MET A 98 -5.23 7.69 10.39
N GLY A 99 -5.11 8.98 10.09
CA GLY A 99 -4.08 9.86 10.64
C GLY A 99 -2.76 9.79 9.89
N ASP A 100 -1.64 9.81 10.60
CA ASP A 100 -0.28 9.80 10.06
C ASP A 100 0.65 8.84 10.84
N ILE A 101 1.85 8.62 10.30
CA ILE A 101 2.85 7.73 10.89
C ILE A 101 3.28 8.20 12.29
N GLY A 102 3.36 9.52 12.54
CA GLY A 102 3.78 10.10 13.81
C GLY A 102 2.78 9.86 14.94
N GLN A 103 1.47 9.87 14.61
CA GLN A 103 0.40 9.54 15.55
C GLN A 103 0.42 8.06 15.94
N LEU A 104 0.63 7.15 14.98
CA LEU A 104 0.64 5.71 15.24
C LEU A 104 1.94 5.21 15.86
N PHE A 105 3.06 5.82 15.51
CA PHE A 105 4.41 5.35 15.87
C PHE A 105 5.27 6.50 16.40
N SER A 106 4.78 7.15 17.47
CA SER A 106 5.41 8.34 18.05
C SER A 106 6.90 8.13 18.35
N ASP A 107 7.73 9.09 17.95
CA ASP A 107 9.17 9.15 18.23
C ASP A 107 9.48 9.21 19.74
N LYS A 108 8.52 9.64 20.56
CA LYS A 108 8.65 9.63 22.03
C LYS A 108 8.61 8.23 22.61
N ASN A 109 8.11 7.25 21.89
CA ASN A 109 8.00 5.88 22.36
C ASN A 109 9.28 5.09 22.07
N LYS A 110 10.04 4.77 23.12
CA LYS A 110 11.29 3.99 23.03
C LYS A 110 11.16 2.65 22.29
N LYS A 111 9.94 2.07 22.25
CA LYS A 111 9.64 0.81 21.56
C LYS A 111 9.90 0.90 20.05
N PHE A 112 9.84 2.10 19.46
CA PHE A 112 10.04 2.31 18.03
C PHE A 112 11.44 2.82 17.69
N LYS A 113 12.32 2.99 18.68
CA LYS A 113 13.71 3.41 18.44
C LYS A 113 14.46 2.35 17.65
N ASN A 114 15.07 2.76 16.52
CA ASN A 114 15.82 1.89 15.59
C ASN A 114 14.98 0.76 14.94
N ILE A 115 13.64 0.83 15.01
CA ILE A 115 12.78 -0.14 14.35
C ILE A 115 12.94 -0.05 12.83
N ARG A 116 12.77 -1.19 12.15
CA ARG A 116 12.74 -1.23 10.69
C ARG A 116 11.41 -0.68 10.18
N SER A 117 11.48 0.25 9.23
CA SER A 117 10.28 0.84 8.61
C SER A 117 9.40 -0.18 7.88
N THR A 118 9.99 -1.32 7.46
CA THR A 118 9.23 -2.46 6.94
C THR A 118 8.21 -2.98 7.94
N ILE A 119 8.58 -3.07 9.24
CA ILE A 119 7.69 -3.54 10.31
C ILE A 119 6.54 -2.54 10.55
N LEU A 120 6.83 -1.23 10.44
CA LEU A 120 5.81 -0.18 10.59
C LEU A 120 4.78 -0.29 9.47
N LEU A 121 5.24 -0.38 8.22
CA LEU A 121 4.38 -0.52 7.05
C LEU A 121 3.56 -1.82 7.10
N GLU A 122 4.16 -2.96 7.45
CA GLU A 122 3.43 -4.24 7.61
C GLU A 122 2.27 -4.13 8.62
N LYS A 123 2.48 -3.40 9.73
CA LYS A 123 1.41 -3.16 10.71
C LYS A 123 0.26 -2.34 10.10
N VAL A 124 0.58 -1.29 9.33
CA VAL A 124 -0.43 -0.46 8.67
C VAL A 124 -1.18 -1.27 7.62
N ILE A 125 -0.50 -2.11 6.82
CA ILE A 125 -1.16 -3.01 5.87
C ILE A 125 -2.17 -3.93 6.57
N LYS A 126 -1.79 -4.54 7.68
CA LYS A 126 -2.71 -5.37 8.47
C LYS A 126 -3.92 -4.57 9.00
N MET A 127 -3.68 -3.34 9.48
CA MET A 127 -4.75 -2.47 10.00
C MET A 127 -5.77 -2.08 8.93
N ILE A 128 -5.32 -1.68 7.74
CA ILE A 128 -6.23 -1.29 6.65
C ILE A 128 -7.02 -2.47 6.12
N LYS A 129 -6.39 -3.67 6.03
CA LYS A 129 -7.08 -4.90 5.60
C LYS A 129 -8.19 -5.31 6.55
N LEU A 130 -7.97 -5.21 7.87
CA LEU A 130 -9.02 -5.48 8.87
C LEU A 130 -10.21 -4.53 8.75
N LYS A 131 -10.03 -3.36 8.11
CA LYS A 131 -11.09 -2.39 7.82
C LYS A 131 -11.65 -2.50 6.39
N GLY A 132 -11.35 -3.58 5.67
CA GLY A 132 -11.86 -3.81 4.32
C GLY A 132 -11.15 -3.04 3.21
N TYR A 133 -10.03 -2.34 3.49
CA TYR A 133 -9.29 -1.61 2.46
C TYR A 133 -8.24 -2.49 1.77
N LEU A 134 -8.13 -2.33 0.45
CA LEU A 134 -7.11 -2.95 -0.39
C LEU A 134 -6.33 -1.87 -1.16
N ILE A 135 -5.01 -2.02 -1.24
CA ILE A 135 -4.19 -1.13 -2.06
C ILE A 135 -4.41 -1.46 -3.53
N ASN A 136 -4.74 -0.43 -4.32
CA ASN A 136 -4.91 -0.55 -5.76
C ASN A 136 -3.63 -0.18 -6.53
N ASN A 137 -2.98 0.94 -6.18
CA ASN A 137 -1.78 1.42 -6.85
C ASN A 137 -0.92 2.27 -5.91
N ILE A 138 0.41 2.22 -6.10
CA ILE A 138 1.39 3.07 -5.43
C ILE A 138 2.32 3.68 -6.49
N ASP A 139 2.36 5.01 -6.58
CA ASP A 139 3.26 5.77 -7.45
C ASP A 139 4.22 6.62 -6.62
N ILE A 140 5.53 6.45 -6.84
CA ILE A 140 6.59 6.93 -5.96
C ILE A 140 7.56 7.82 -6.73
N ASN A 141 7.78 9.04 -6.25
CA ASN A 141 8.87 9.92 -6.65
C ASN A 141 9.98 9.88 -5.59
N ILE A 142 11.16 9.36 -5.93
CA ILE A 142 12.34 9.44 -5.06
C ILE A 142 13.21 10.58 -5.56
N ILE A 143 13.41 11.60 -4.73
CA ILE A 143 14.13 12.83 -5.07
C ILE A 143 15.50 12.77 -4.38
N SER A 144 16.55 12.48 -5.16
CA SER A 144 17.89 12.22 -4.65
C SER A 144 18.96 12.55 -5.67
N GLN A 145 20.00 13.24 -5.26
CA GLN A 145 21.18 13.46 -6.10
C GLN A 145 22.03 12.19 -6.20
N THR A 146 22.26 11.55 -5.06
CA THR A 146 22.90 10.23 -4.87
C THR A 146 22.18 9.46 -3.77
N PRO A 147 22.15 8.10 -3.86
CA PRO A 147 22.59 7.24 -4.95
C PRO A 147 21.65 7.28 -6.17
N LYS A 148 22.16 6.87 -7.34
CA LYS A 148 21.32 6.72 -8.53
C LYS A 148 20.34 5.56 -8.35
N ILE A 149 19.04 5.86 -8.35
CA ILE A 149 17.96 4.91 -8.02
C ILE A 149 17.78 3.81 -9.08
N LYS A 150 18.10 4.11 -10.35
CA LYS A 150 17.85 3.21 -11.51
C LYS A 150 18.27 1.76 -11.25
N LYS A 151 19.47 1.53 -10.67
CA LYS A 151 19.99 0.18 -10.42
C LYS A 151 19.29 -0.61 -9.32
N TYR A 152 18.54 0.06 -8.45
CA TYR A 152 17.81 -0.55 -7.33
C TYR A 152 16.32 -0.69 -7.58
N LYS A 153 15.78 0.00 -8.62
CA LYS A 153 14.35 0.15 -8.88
C LYS A 153 13.59 -1.19 -8.84
N ASN A 154 14.05 -2.20 -9.57
CA ASN A 154 13.34 -3.48 -9.63
C ASN A 154 13.28 -4.20 -8.28
N LYS A 155 14.38 -4.17 -7.51
CA LYS A 155 14.43 -4.76 -6.16
C LYS A 155 13.55 -3.99 -5.18
N MET A 156 13.48 -2.65 -5.30
CA MET A 156 12.59 -1.82 -4.49
C MET A 156 11.12 -2.13 -4.79
N ILE A 157 10.73 -2.21 -6.08
CA ILE A 157 9.37 -2.59 -6.49
C ILE A 157 9.01 -3.97 -5.92
N GLU A 158 9.91 -4.95 -6.04
CA GLU A 158 9.70 -6.29 -5.52
C GLU A 158 9.48 -6.30 -4.00
N ASN A 159 10.31 -5.55 -3.25
CA ASN A 159 10.19 -5.49 -1.80
C ASN A 159 8.91 -4.78 -1.35
N ILE A 160 8.59 -3.63 -1.95
CA ILE A 160 7.35 -2.88 -1.66
C ILE A 160 6.13 -3.75 -1.98
N SER A 161 6.08 -4.38 -3.16
CA SER A 161 4.96 -5.22 -3.55
C SER A 161 4.74 -6.39 -2.60
N LYS A 162 5.84 -6.99 -2.08
CA LYS A 162 5.78 -8.06 -1.08
C LYS A 162 5.24 -7.55 0.26
N ILE A 163 5.74 -6.42 0.77
CA ILE A 163 5.29 -5.85 2.05
C ILE A 163 3.83 -5.42 1.99
N CYS A 164 3.42 -4.80 0.87
CA CYS A 164 2.06 -4.31 0.67
C CYS A 164 1.09 -5.41 0.21
N GLU A 165 1.59 -6.63 -0.06
CA GLU A 165 0.82 -7.78 -0.54
C GLU A 165 0.03 -7.47 -1.83
N ILE A 166 0.69 -6.78 -2.78
CA ILE A 166 0.16 -6.40 -4.09
C ILE A 166 1.06 -6.90 -5.24
N LYS A 167 0.58 -6.81 -6.48
CA LYS A 167 1.37 -7.21 -7.65
C LYS A 167 2.43 -6.15 -7.97
N LYS A 168 3.57 -6.56 -8.56
CA LYS A 168 4.66 -5.64 -8.95
C LYS A 168 4.21 -4.54 -9.92
N ASN A 169 3.25 -4.81 -10.78
CA ASN A 169 2.71 -3.84 -11.73
C ASN A 169 1.79 -2.77 -11.09
N GLN A 170 1.45 -2.91 -9.81
CA GLN A 170 0.73 -1.91 -9.03
C GLN A 170 1.68 -0.92 -8.34
N VAL A 171 3.00 -1.10 -8.46
CA VAL A 171 4.02 -0.22 -7.87
C VAL A 171 4.84 0.42 -8.99
N ASN A 172 4.86 1.75 -9.04
CA ASN A 172 5.75 2.49 -9.92
C ASN A 172 6.74 3.33 -9.11
N ILE A 173 8.00 3.39 -9.58
CA ILE A 173 9.05 4.23 -8.97
C ILE A 173 9.68 5.12 -10.03
N LYS A 174 9.81 6.40 -9.71
CA LYS A 174 10.49 7.42 -10.50
C LYS A 174 11.62 8.00 -9.67
N GLY A 175 12.85 7.99 -10.18
CA GLY A 175 13.98 8.68 -9.57
C GLY A 175 14.13 10.07 -10.21
N LYS A 176 14.24 11.09 -9.38
CA LYS A 176 14.42 12.50 -9.78
C LYS A 176 15.67 13.06 -9.13
N THR A 177 16.37 13.97 -9.84
CA THR A 177 17.39 14.83 -9.25
C THR A 177 16.80 16.24 -9.11
N THR A 178 17.47 17.08 -8.33
CA THR A 178 17.16 18.52 -8.28
C THR A 178 18.17 19.34 -9.06
N GLU A 179 18.83 18.74 -10.06
CA GLU A 179 19.82 19.39 -10.92
C GLU A 179 20.90 20.15 -10.12
N LYS A 180 21.34 19.54 -9.00
CA LYS A 180 22.30 20.10 -8.01
C LYS A 180 21.76 21.29 -7.21
N LEU A 181 20.47 21.63 -7.34
CA LEU A 181 19.84 22.74 -6.61
C LEU A 181 19.43 22.32 -5.19
N GLY A 182 19.48 23.29 -4.29
CA GLY A 182 18.99 23.16 -2.91
C GLY A 182 19.72 22.12 -2.07
N VAL A 183 19.09 21.72 -0.97
CA VAL A 183 19.67 20.79 0.02
C VAL A 183 19.82 19.37 -0.54
N ILE A 184 18.91 18.94 -1.39
CA ILE A 184 18.97 17.61 -2.02
C ILE A 184 20.08 17.58 -3.07
N GLY A 185 20.19 18.62 -3.91
CA GLY A 185 21.24 18.71 -4.91
C GLY A 185 22.65 18.82 -4.33
N LYS A 186 22.78 19.33 -3.09
CA LYS A 186 24.00 19.35 -2.30
C LYS A 186 24.22 18.08 -1.48
N GLU A 187 23.45 17.01 -1.71
CA GLU A 187 23.53 15.72 -1.03
C GLU A 187 23.36 15.78 0.50
N ARG A 188 22.63 16.81 1.00
CA ARG A 188 22.34 16.98 2.42
C ARG A 188 21.02 16.36 2.87
N ALA A 189 20.18 16.00 1.91
CA ALA A 189 18.88 15.36 2.15
C ALA A 189 18.50 14.44 0.99
N ILE A 190 17.57 13.53 1.29
CA ILE A 190 16.80 12.73 0.34
C ILE A 190 15.34 12.90 0.68
N ALA A 191 14.48 13.03 -0.34
CA ALA A 191 13.04 13.14 -0.16
C ALA A 191 12.31 12.08 -0.97
N CYS A 192 11.11 11.78 -0.54
CA CYS A 192 10.18 10.90 -1.23
C CYS A 192 8.77 11.47 -1.18
N GLU A 193 8.08 11.40 -2.31
CA GLU A 193 6.68 11.71 -2.44
C GLU A 193 5.95 10.50 -3.00
N VAL A 194 4.81 10.16 -2.43
CA VAL A 194 4.02 8.99 -2.79
C VAL A 194 2.56 9.38 -2.97
N ILE A 195 1.96 8.86 -4.03
CA ILE A 195 0.51 8.83 -4.18
C ILE A 195 0.08 7.37 -4.15
N THR A 196 -0.90 7.04 -3.35
CA THR A 196 -1.54 5.73 -3.34
C THR A 196 -3.03 5.83 -3.57
N SER A 197 -3.60 4.83 -4.23
CA SER A 197 -5.04 4.61 -4.26
C SER A 197 -5.39 3.35 -3.50
N VAL A 198 -6.45 3.40 -2.73
CA VAL A 198 -7.03 2.25 -2.02
C VAL A 198 -8.47 2.07 -2.42
N ILE A 199 -8.93 0.82 -2.37
CA ILE A 199 -10.30 0.42 -2.68
C ILE A 199 -10.92 -0.08 -1.39
N ASN A 200 -12.13 0.37 -1.10
CA ASN A 200 -12.98 -0.22 -0.08
C ASN A 200 -14.23 -0.82 -0.76
N TYR A 201 -14.57 -2.04 -0.39
CA TYR A 201 -15.81 -2.70 -0.80
C TYR A 201 -16.75 -2.66 0.41
N ASP A 202 -17.57 -1.60 0.46
CA ASP A 202 -18.66 -1.46 1.44
C ASP A 202 -19.86 -2.32 1.06
#